data_974998d6fac7c0430f6f1a1bce042d34
#
_entry.id   974998d6fac7c0430f6f1a1bce042d34
#
_cell.length_a   1.000
_cell.length_b   1.000
_cell.length_c   1.000
_cell.angle_alpha   90.00
_cell.angle_beta   90.00
_cell.angle_gamma   90.00
#
_symmetry.space_group_name_H-M   'P 1'
#
loop_
_entity.id
_entity.type
_entity.pdbx_description
1 polymer ?
#
loop_
_entity_poly.entity_id
_entity_poly.type
_entity_poly.pdbx_seq_one_letter_code
_entity_poly.pdbx_strand_id
1 'polypeptide(L)'
;LNLESAIDDTKNTAKLPRKYRTKLAPMTINEYYEMRHPLWIEKHKDFTLVTLFRYVGLDCYRVDVNVDNFKIIDMNTKDTYKCRGIYGSNEKHIAYDLMNHQHTILPVELVFPPLEDGVEKLAIDTNIDNIPMTHIVSLKDVLHKSPKIIR
;
A
#
# COMPACT_ATOMS: atom_id res chain seq x y z
N LEU A 1 -1.26 3.86 -17.12
CA LEU A 1 -0.79 2.67 -16.42
C LEU A 1 -1.98 1.83 -16.02
N ASN A 2 -2.08 0.66 -16.51
CA ASN A 2 -3.17 -0.25 -16.17
C ASN A 2 -2.68 -1.31 -15.18
N LEU A 3 -3.58 -2.13 -14.67
CA LEU A 3 -3.23 -3.12 -13.69
C LEU A 3 -2.24 -4.13 -14.24
N GLU A 4 -2.44 -4.57 -15.47
CA GLU A 4 -1.55 -5.52 -16.09
C GLU A 4 -0.14 -4.97 -16.17
N SER A 5 -0.01 -3.73 -16.62
CA SER A 5 1.30 -3.10 -16.67
C SER A 5 1.88 -2.94 -15.30
N ALA A 6 1.09 -2.55 -14.33
CA ALA A 6 1.58 -2.34 -12.98
C ALA A 6 2.12 -3.63 -12.38
N ILE A 7 1.51 -4.75 -12.71
CA ILE A 7 1.95 -6.04 -12.21
C ILE A 7 3.08 -6.59 -13.08
N ASP A 8 2.95 -6.47 -14.39
CA ASP A 8 3.95 -7.02 -15.30
C ASP A 8 5.28 -6.29 -15.24
N ASP A 9 5.26 -5.00 -15.04
CA ASP A 9 6.48 -4.21 -14.92
C ASP A 9 7.30 -4.66 -13.72
N THR A 10 6.73 -5.50 -12.89
CA THR A 10 7.40 -5.95 -11.72
C THR A 10 8.00 -7.33 -11.87
N LYS A 11 7.99 -7.90 -13.07
CA LYS A 11 8.55 -9.22 -13.27
C LYS A 11 10.06 -9.27 -13.07
N ASN A 12 10.73 -8.15 -13.14
CA ASN A 12 12.16 -8.11 -12.90
C ASN A 12 12.37 -7.58 -11.48
N THR A 13 11.75 -8.23 -10.55
CA THR A 13 11.55 -7.66 -9.26
C THR A 13 12.68 -7.85 -8.28
N ALA A 14 13.72 -8.52 -8.66
CA ALA A 14 14.85 -8.67 -7.75
C ALA A 14 15.36 -7.34 -7.22
N LYS A 15 15.14 -6.25 -7.98
CA LYS A 15 15.58 -4.93 -7.56
C LYS A 15 14.55 -4.19 -6.75
N LEU A 16 13.34 -4.69 -6.67
CA LEU A 16 12.26 -3.92 -6.10
C LEU A 16 12.42 -3.59 -4.64
N PRO A 17 12.78 -4.51 -3.77
CA PRO A 17 12.98 -4.16 -2.37
C PRO A 17 14.00 -3.04 -2.20
N ARG A 18 15.07 -3.06 -3.00
CA ARG A 18 16.07 -2.01 -2.96
C ARG A 18 15.48 -0.69 -3.45
N LYS A 19 14.67 -0.75 -4.49
CA LYS A 19 14.02 0.44 -5.02
C LYS A 19 13.10 1.07 -3.96
N TYR A 20 12.37 0.27 -3.23
CA TYR A 20 11.53 0.79 -2.18
C TYR A 20 12.35 1.33 -1.02
N ARG A 21 13.44 0.69 -0.69
CA ARG A 21 14.31 1.19 0.38
C ARG A 21 14.89 2.56 0.04
N THR A 22 15.20 2.79 -1.23
CA THR A 22 15.77 4.06 -1.63
C THR A 22 14.70 5.12 -1.88
N LYS A 23 13.49 4.71 -2.23
CA LYS A 23 12.44 5.64 -2.50
C LYS A 23 11.55 5.68 -1.29
N LEU A 24 12.04 6.18 -0.20
CA LEU A 24 11.26 6.27 1.00
C LEU A 24 10.05 7.18 0.82
N ALA A 25 9.14 7.12 1.73
CA ALA A 25 7.91 7.89 1.62
C ALA A 25 8.20 9.37 1.45
N PRO A 26 7.44 10.05 0.63
CA PRO A 26 7.63 11.47 0.42
C PRO A 26 6.99 12.26 1.56
N MET A 27 7.29 11.91 2.78
CA MET A 27 6.77 12.59 3.95
C MET A 27 7.77 12.49 5.10
N THR A 28 7.69 13.42 6.02
CA THR A 28 8.51 13.40 7.22
C THR A 28 7.84 12.55 8.28
N ILE A 29 8.59 12.21 9.32
CA ILE A 29 8.03 11.48 10.45
C ILE A 29 6.95 12.31 11.13
N ASN A 30 7.11 13.63 11.21
CA ASN A 30 6.09 14.48 11.81
C ASN A 30 4.80 14.45 11.00
N GLU A 31 4.90 14.50 9.68
CA GLU A 31 3.72 14.38 8.81
C GLU A 31 3.03 13.04 9.02
N TYR A 32 3.81 11.97 9.17
CA TYR A 32 3.25 10.65 9.41
C TYR A 32 2.46 10.63 10.72
N TYR A 33 3.00 11.20 11.80
CA TYR A 33 2.30 11.20 13.07
C TYR A 33 1.06 12.08 13.06
N GLU A 34 0.96 13.00 12.14
CA GLU A 34 -0.21 13.84 12.01
C GLU A 34 -1.32 13.17 11.20
N MET A 35 -1.04 12.08 10.53
CA MET A 35 -2.04 11.39 9.75
C MET A 35 -3.00 10.64 10.65
N ARG A 36 -4.29 10.84 10.45
CA ARG A 36 -5.31 10.10 11.17
C ARG A 36 -5.28 8.64 10.78
N HIS A 37 -5.12 8.37 9.48
CA HIS A 37 -4.98 7.03 8.95
C HIS A 37 -3.72 7.03 8.08
N PRO A 38 -2.73 6.20 8.38
CA PRO A 38 -1.46 6.24 7.66
C PRO A 38 -1.53 5.50 6.32
N LEU A 39 -2.40 5.98 5.46
CA LEU A 39 -2.56 5.39 4.14
C LEU A 39 -3.11 6.39 3.15
N TRP A 40 -2.85 6.15 1.88
CA TRP A 40 -3.45 6.86 0.76
C TRP A 40 -4.07 5.87 -0.19
N ILE A 41 -5.13 6.28 -0.87
CA ILE A 41 -5.76 5.51 -1.92
C ILE A 41 -5.72 6.32 -3.20
N GLU A 42 -5.25 5.70 -4.30
CA GLU A 42 -5.24 6.31 -5.62
C GLU A 42 -6.15 5.49 -6.51
N LYS A 43 -7.11 6.12 -7.13
CA LYS A 43 -8.02 5.45 -8.08
C LYS A 43 -7.45 5.61 -9.48
N HIS A 44 -7.13 4.50 -10.11
CA HIS A 44 -6.70 4.47 -11.50
C HIS A 44 -7.76 3.75 -12.32
N LYS A 45 -7.68 3.85 -13.64
CA LYS A 45 -8.67 3.24 -14.50
C LYS A 45 -8.77 1.74 -14.32
N ASP A 46 -7.64 1.08 -14.23
CA ASP A 46 -7.60 -0.38 -14.23
C ASP A 46 -7.25 -0.99 -12.89
N PHE A 47 -6.98 -0.22 -11.90
CA PHE A 47 -6.65 -0.71 -10.56
C PHE A 47 -6.78 0.39 -9.51
N THR A 48 -6.76 -0.01 -8.27
CA THR A 48 -6.68 0.90 -7.13
C THR A 48 -5.36 0.65 -6.43
N LEU A 49 -4.63 1.72 -6.13
CA LEU A 49 -3.37 1.60 -5.40
C LEU A 49 -3.60 2.09 -3.97
N VAL A 50 -3.30 1.23 -3.02
CA VAL A 50 -3.35 1.62 -1.60
C VAL A 50 -1.92 1.65 -1.10
N THR A 51 -1.50 2.80 -0.63
CA THR A 51 -0.18 2.94 -0.03
C THR A 51 -0.34 3.02 1.48
N LEU A 52 0.19 2.02 2.18
CA LEU A 52 0.20 2.01 3.63
C LEU A 52 1.55 2.53 4.08
N PHE A 53 1.55 3.49 4.97
CA PHE A 53 2.79 4.04 5.49
C PHE A 53 3.10 3.38 6.82
N ARG A 54 4.28 2.84 6.95
CA ARG A 54 4.73 2.16 8.15
C ARG A 54 5.97 2.84 8.70
N TYR A 55 5.90 3.27 9.97
CA TYR A 55 7.08 3.82 10.61
C TYR A 55 8.06 2.69 10.92
N VAL A 56 9.32 2.91 10.61
CA VAL A 56 10.37 1.95 10.85
C VAL A 56 11.13 2.37 12.10
N GLY A 57 10.84 1.72 13.20
CA GLY A 57 11.47 2.03 14.49
C GLY A 57 12.89 1.48 14.60
N LEU A 58 13.50 1.75 15.75
CA LEU A 58 14.89 1.35 15.96
C LEU A 58 15.12 -0.14 15.94
N ASP A 59 14.14 -0.91 16.39
CA ASP A 59 14.28 -2.36 16.44
C ASP A 59 13.65 -3.04 15.22
N CYS A 60 13.27 -2.27 14.22
CA CYS A 60 12.64 -2.84 13.05
C CYS A 60 13.68 -3.03 11.95
N TYR A 61 14.05 -4.28 11.69
CA TYR A 61 15.02 -4.59 10.65
C TYR A 61 14.36 -5.25 9.44
N ARG A 62 13.10 -5.63 9.55
CA ARG A 62 12.42 -6.35 8.50
C ARG A 62 10.92 -6.16 8.62
N VAL A 63 10.25 -6.03 7.51
CA VAL A 63 8.79 -5.98 7.45
C VAL A 63 8.31 -7.01 6.44
N ASP A 64 7.45 -7.92 6.88
CA ASP A 64 6.90 -8.97 6.02
C ASP A 64 5.50 -8.58 5.55
N VAL A 65 5.27 -8.67 4.26
CA VAL A 65 3.99 -8.36 3.64
C VAL A 65 3.55 -9.54 2.78
N ASN A 66 2.39 -10.10 3.07
CA ASN A 66 1.80 -11.17 2.28
C ASN A 66 0.50 -10.65 1.67
N VAL A 67 0.44 -10.66 0.35
CA VAL A 67 -0.69 -10.12 -0.41
C VAL A 67 -2.02 -10.72 0.00
N ASP A 68 -2.05 -12.00 0.36
CA ASP A 68 -3.30 -12.68 0.69
C ASP A 68 -3.92 -12.20 2.00
N ASN A 69 -3.21 -11.39 2.75
CA ASN A 69 -3.69 -10.90 4.04
C ASN A 69 -4.32 -9.50 3.96
N PHE A 70 -4.55 -9.00 2.75
CA PHE A 70 -5.09 -7.65 2.59
C PHE A 70 -6.37 -7.66 1.76
N LYS A 71 -7.35 -6.90 2.19
CA LYS A 71 -8.58 -6.72 1.42
C LYS A 71 -9.25 -5.41 1.77
N ILE A 72 -10.07 -4.93 0.86
CA ILE A 72 -10.90 -3.75 1.06
C ILE A 72 -12.34 -4.24 1.05
N ILE A 73 -13.15 -3.73 1.97
CA ILE A 73 -14.58 -4.04 2.03
C ILE A 73 -15.35 -2.73 1.91
N ASP A 74 -16.25 -2.66 0.94
CA ASP A 74 -17.17 -1.53 0.82
C ASP A 74 -18.17 -1.70 1.98
N MET A 75 -18.19 -0.76 2.89
CA MET A 75 -19.02 -0.88 4.08
C MET A 75 -20.50 -0.75 3.79
N ASN A 76 -20.86 -0.20 2.64
CA ASN A 76 -22.25 -0.04 2.26
C ASN A 76 -22.78 -1.30 1.56
N THR A 77 -22.07 -1.82 0.58
CA THR A 77 -22.54 -2.97 -0.19
C THR A 77 -22.01 -4.29 0.32
N LYS A 78 -20.95 -4.26 1.13
CA LYS A 78 -20.24 -5.42 1.62
C LYS A 78 -19.43 -6.14 0.53
N ASP A 79 -19.27 -5.52 -0.62
CA ASP A 79 -18.40 -6.07 -1.65
C ASP A 79 -16.96 -6.08 -1.17
N THR A 80 -16.24 -7.14 -1.50
CA THR A 80 -14.86 -7.31 -1.08
C THR A 80 -13.91 -7.23 -2.28
N TYR A 81 -12.85 -6.46 -2.12
CA TYR A 81 -11.81 -6.32 -3.12
C TYR A 81 -10.54 -6.93 -2.55
N LYS A 82 -10.10 -8.04 -3.14
CA LYS A 82 -8.90 -8.71 -2.65
C LYS A 82 -7.66 -8.10 -3.24
N CYS A 83 -6.61 -8.00 -2.46
CA CYS A 83 -5.34 -7.50 -2.94
C CYS A 83 -4.81 -8.43 -4.03
N ARG A 84 -4.35 -7.84 -5.13
CA ARG A 84 -3.86 -8.59 -6.27
C ARG A 84 -2.34 -8.69 -6.28
N GLY A 85 -1.66 -7.79 -5.64
CA GLY A 85 -0.21 -7.78 -5.66
C GLY A 85 0.40 -6.60 -4.95
N ILE A 86 1.72 -6.60 -4.87
CA ILE A 86 2.50 -5.50 -4.36
C ILE A 86 3.02 -4.76 -5.58
N TYR A 87 2.76 -3.45 -5.65
CA TYR A 87 3.15 -2.68 -6.82
C TYR A 87 4.64 -2.77 -7.02
N GLY A 88 5.04 -3.13 -8.21
CA GLY A 88 6.46 -3.29 -8.49
C GLY A 88 6.99 -4.70 -8.19
N SER A 89 6.17 -5.68 -7.84
CA SER A 89 6.61 -7.05 -7.57
C SER A 89 5.65 -8.05 -8.16
N ASN A 90 6.16 -9.18 -8.60
CA ASN A 90 5.31 -10.29 -9.02
C ASN A 90 5.25 -11.35 -7.92
N GLU A 91 5.84 -11.09 -6.77
CA GLU A 91 5.77 -12.02 -5.66
C GLU A 91 4.63 -11.66 -4.73
N LYS A 92 4.01 -12.66 -4.12
CA LYS A 92 2.92 -12.42 -3.20
C LYS A 92 3.36 -12.21 -1.76
N HIS A 93 4.59 -12.53 -1.47
CA HIS A 93 5.16 -12.34 -0.13
C HIS A 93 6.51 -11.67 -0.29
N ILE A 94 6.65 -10.51 0.31
CA ILE A 94 7.92 -9.80 0.29
C ILE A 94 8.34 -9.49 1.71
N ALA A 95 9.61 -9.69 1.99
CA ALA A 95 10.22 -9.25 3.22
C ALA A 95 11.11 -8.04 2.88
N TYR A 96 10.73 -6.87 3.36
CA TYR A 96 11.54 -5.68 3.16
C TYR A 96 12.69 -5.70 4.17
N ASP A 97 13.91 -5.58 3.67
CA ASP A 97 15.09 -5.49 4.52
C ASP A 97 15.30 -4.03 4.84
N LEU A 98 15.15 -3.66 6.09
CA LEU A 98 15.21 -2.29 6.55
C LEU A 98 16.43 -2.00 7.42
N MET A 99 17.42 -2.87 7.37
CA MET A 99 18.65 -2.61 8.11
C MET A 99 19.26 -1.29 7.64
N ASN A 100 19.63 -0.45 8.58
CA ASN A 100 20.17 0.88 8.31
C ASN A 100 19.14 1.86 7.73
N HIS A 101 17.85 1.53 7.81
CA HIS A 101 16.79 2.44 7.38
C HIS A 101 15.83 2.77 8.52
N GLN A 102 16.28 2.65 9.76
CA GLN A 102 15.46 3.00 10.92
C GLN A 102 15.17 4.50 10.94
N HIS A 103 14.09 4.89 11.60
CA HIS A 103 13.62 6.27 11.65
C HIS A 103 13.19 6.80 10.29
N THR A 104 12.61 5.94 9.49
CA THR A 104 12.06 6.34 8.19
C THR A 104 10.65 5.82 8.07
N ILE A 105 9.98 6.21 7.00
CA ILE A 105 8.63 5.73 6.72
C ILE A 105 8.72 4.82 5.49
N LEU A 106 8.25 3.59 5.63
CA LEU A 106 8.21 2.64 4.52
C LEU A 106 6.84 2.72 3.86
N PRO A 107 6.75 3.03 2.57
CA PRO A 107 5.49 2.95 1.84
C PRO A 107 5.30 1.53 1.32
N VAL A 108 4.22 0.87 1.73
CA VAL A 108 3.87 -0.46 1.23
C VAL A 108 2.76 -0.23 0.21
N GLU A 109 3.04 -0.47 -1.04
CA GLU A 109 2.12 -0.17 -2.14
C GLU A 109 1.39 -1.42 -2.60
N LEU A 110 0.10 -1.46 -2.43
CA LEU A 110 -0.72 -2.64 -2.70
C LEU A 110 -1.69 -2.37 -3.84
N VAL A 111 -1.83 -3.33 -4.74
CA VAL A 111 -2.67 -3.22 -5.91
C VAL A 111 -3.97 -4.00 -5.69
N PHE A 112 -5.08 -3.33 -5.89
CA PHE A 112 -6.42 -3.91 -5.76
C PHE A 112 -7.19 -3.72 -7.07
N PRO A 113 -8.29 -4.42 -7.26
CA PRO A 113 -9.19 -4.13 -8.37
C PRO A 113 -9.67 -2.69 -8.33
N PRO A 114 -10.11 -2.12 -9.45
CA PRO A 114 -10.67 -0.76 -9.43
C PRO A 114 -11.88 -0.71 -8.51
N LEU A 115 -11.98 0.33 -7.70
CA LEU A 115 -13.15 0.50 -6.86
C LEU A 115 -14.33 0.94 -7.73
N GLU A 116 -15.50 0.41 -7.41
CA GLU A 116 -16.71 0.80 -8.11
C GLU A 116 -17.03 2.25 -7.84
N ASP A 117 -17.77 2.87 -8.74
CA ASP A 117 -18.22 4.23 -8.52
C ASP A 117 -19.20 4.24 -7.35
N GLY A 118 -19.23 5.26 -6.60
CA GLY A 118 -20.13 5.36 -5.47
C GLY A 118 -19.61 4.78 -4.15
N VAL A 119 -18.44 4.17 -4.17
CA VAL A 119 -17.83 3.69 -2.92
C VAL A 119 -17.46 4.90 -2.07
N GLU A 120 -17.93 4.92 -0.83
CA GLU A 120 -17.68 6.06 0.06
C GLU A 120 -16.94 5.67 1.33
N LYS A 121 -17.36 4.62 2.00
CA LYS A 121 -16.74 4.22 3.26
C LYS A 121 -16.19 2.82 3.14
N LEU A 122 -14.97 2.64 3.57
CA LEU A 122 -14.24 1.40 3.39
C LEU A 122 -13.70 0.88 4.71
N ALA A 123 -13.64 -0.45 4.81
CA ALA A 123 -12.83 -1.11 5.83
C ALA A 123 -11.64 -1.73 5.09
N ILE A 124 -10.44 -1.40 5.49
CA ILE A 124 -9.23 -1.95 4.88
C ILE A 124 -8.59 -2.87 5.89
N ASP A 125 -8.62 -4.16 5.60
CA ASP A 125 -8.00 -5.15 6.45
C ASP A 125 -6.55 -5.33 6.01
N THR A 126 -5.65 -5.23 6.95
CA THR A 126 -4.22 -5.36 6.72
C THR A 126 -3.65 -6.39 7.69
N ASN A 127 -2.52 -6.95 7.32
CA ASN A 127 -1.80 -7.84 8.21
C ASN A 127 -0.32 -7.73 7.83
N ILE A 128 0.42 -6.98 8.61
CA ILE A 128 1.85 -6.81 8.40
C ILE A 128 2.53 -7.42 9.63
N ASP A 129 3.51 -8.27 9.42
CA ASP A 129 4.25 -8.97 10.48
C ASP A 129 3.31 -9.77 11.38
N ASN A 130 2.25 -10.32 10.79
CA ASN A 130 1.24 -11.10 11.51
C ASN A 130 0.46 -10.29 12.54
N ILE A 131 0.39 -8.98 12.36
CA ILE A 131 -0.44 -8.12 13.21
C ILE A 131 -1.65 -7.68 12.38
N PRO A 132 -2.82 -8.25 12.62
CA PRO A 132 -4.02 -7.87 11.88
C PRO A 132 -4.55 -6.53 12.36
N MET A 133 -4.93 -5.68 11.42
CA MET A 133 -5.55 -4.41 11.72
C MET A 133 -6.64 -4.11 10.70
N THR A 134 -7.64 -3.36 11.11
CA THR A 134 -8.68 -2.88 10.20
C THR A 134 -8.74 -1.36 10.29
N HIS A 135 -8.63 -0.70 9.14
CA HIS A 135 -8.75 0.75 9.08
C HIS A 135 -10.11 1.08 8.47
N ILE A 136 -10.96 1.78 9.20
CA ILE A 136 -12.26 2.21 8.69
C ILE A 136 -12.10 3.67 8.29
N VAL A 137 -12.24 3.95 7.01
CA VAL A 137 -11.97 5.27 6.45
C VAL A 137 -13.07 5.73 5.49
N SER A 138 -13.24 7.03 5.37
CA SER A 138 -14.02 7.59 4.28
C SER A 138 -13.07 7.79 3.12
N LEU A 139 -13.46 7.33 1.94
CA LEU A 139 -12.58 7.42 0.77
C LEU A 139 -12.10 8.85 0.53
N LYS A 140 -12.98 9.83 0.66
CA LYS A 140 -12.62 11.22 0.43
C LYS A 140 -11.48 11.70 1.32
N ASP A 141 -11.35 11.12 2.52
CA ASP A 141 -10.34 11.56 3.48
C ASP A 141 -8.96 10.99 3.18
N VAL A 142 -8.89 9.89 2.45
CA VAL A 142 -7.63 9.24 2.13
C VAL A 142 -7.33 9.21 0.63
N LEU A 143 -8.24 9.75 -0.17
CA LEU A 143 -8.05 9.77 -1.61
C LEU A 143 -6.91 10.71 -1.97
N HIS A 144 -5.92 10.17 -2.63
CA HIS A 144 -4.74 10.91 -3.02
C HIS A 144 -4.73 11.11 -4.52
N LYS A 145 -4.56 12.37 -4.96
CA LYS A 145 -4.45 12.63 -6.36
C LYS A 145 -3.01 12.56 -6.70
N SER A 146 -2.66 11.78 -7.66
CA SER A 146 -1.29 11.66 -8.07
C SER A 146 -1.21 11.76 -9.57
N PRO A 147 -1.28 12.93 -10.10
CA PRO A 147 -1.24 13.11 -11.53
C PRO A 147 0.07 12.66 -12.09
N LYS A 148 1.05 12.50 -11.30
CA LYS A 148 2.28 12.15 -11.83
C LYS A 148 2.51 10.77 -11.82
N ILE A 149 1.61 10.06 -11.80
CA ILE A 149 1.78 8.74 -11.86
C ILE A 149 2.30 8.31 -13.05
N ILE A 150 2.91 8.93 -13.62
CA ILE A 150 3.50 8.51 -14.68
C ILE A 150 4.60 7.88 -14.27
N ARG A 151 4.85 6.97 -14.29
CA ARG A 151 6.06 6.39 -13.88
C ARG A 151 6.53 5.39 -14.85
#